data_eabf5ac6d20747f27ed2ab710da95d6b
#
_entry.id   eabf5ac6d20747f27ed2ab710da95d6b
#
_cell.length_a   1.000
_cell.length_b   1.000
_cell.length_c   1.000
_cell.angle_alpha   90.00
_cell.angle_beta   90.00
_cell.angle_gamma   90.00
#
_symmetry.space_group_name_H-M   'P 1'
#
loop_
_entity.id
_entity.type
_entity.pdbx_description
1 polymer ?
#
loop_
_entity_poly.entity_id
_entity_poly.type
_entity_poly.pdbx_seq_one_letter_code
_entity_poly.pdbx_strand_id
1 'polypeptide(L)'
;MKNGTSPEQPDGKPSLDEPTFTDLEPKSAGTSGDGYLWKYLYTIKPSELIKFDSTEFMPVPSDWATGSDNEPVRNNAVDGGIKVIVIQNRGVGLGTANRTYTRVPIKGDGSGAECTVVVNADQNIGSVDITNQGSGYTFGTVDIVAGGLPRPDSYPQLDVIIPPTGGHGADIYKELGATNALVYSRIENDSENPDFITGNQIARIGILENPKAFGSSSILTLDKASAAYAMRLTGTGYSSATFTPDSIITQTTGTGVTAIGKVISYDQITGVLK
;
A
#
# COMPACT_ATOMS: atom_id res chain seq x y z
N MET A 1 3.74 -5.09 -10.35
CA MET A 1 4.81 -6.07 -10.08
C MET A 1 5.76 -6.21 -11.27
N LYS A 2 5.25 -6.34 -12.48
CA LYS A 2 6.03 -6.45 -13.71
C LYS A 2 5.26 -5.79 -14.84
N ASN A 3 5.94 -5.00 -15.68
CA ASN A 3 5.37 -4.45 -16.91
C ASN A 3 5.65 -5.37 -18.11
N GLY A 4 4.90 -5.17 -19.19
CA GLY A 4 5.15 -5.83 -20.46
C GLY A 4 6.23 -5.08 -21.24
N THR A 5 7.40 -5.69 -21.45
CA THR A 5 8.48 -5.11 -22.26
C THR A 5 8.65 -5.86 -23.58
N SER A 6 9.17 -5.18 -24.60
CA SER A 6 9.62 -5.78 -25.84
C SER A 6 10.93 -5.11 -26.28
N PRO A 7 11.68 -5.70 -27.23
CA PRO A 7 12.87 -5.04 -27.77
C PRO A 7 12.63 -3.64 -28.33
N GLU A 8 11.43 -3.38 -28.86
CA GLU A 8 11.01 -2.10 -29.42
C GLU A 8 10.50 -1.14 -28.35
N GLN A 9 10.09 -1.66 -27.18
CA GLN A 9 9.51 -0.90 -26.07
C GLN A 9 10.12 -1.36 -24.73
N PRO A 10 11.40 -1.05 -24.49
CA PRO A 10 12.12 -1.54 -23.31
C PRO A 10 11.56 -0.94 -21.99
N ASP A 11 10.96 0.24 -22.05
CA ASP A 11 10.36 0.92 -20.89
C ASP A 11 8.94 0.40 -20.54
N GLY A 12 8.43 -0.51 -21.37
CA GLY A 12 7.09 -1.09 -21.22
C GLY A 12 6.15 -0.69 -22.36
N LYS A 13 5.32 -1.63 -22.76
CA LYS A 13 4.23 -1.40 -23.71
C LYS A 13 2.92 -1.17 -22.95
N PRO A 14 1.89 -0.58 -23.59
CA PRO A 14 0.59 -0.43 -22.95
C PRO A 14 0.02 -1.76 -22.46
N SER A 15 -0.59 -1.77 -21.28
CA SER A 15 -1.40 -2.91 -20.85
C SER A 15 -2.68 -3.02 -21.69
N LEU A 16 -3.05 -4.23 -22.02
CA LEU A 16 -4.24 -4.52 -22.84
C LEU A 16 -5.40 -5.10 -22.03
N ASP A 17 -5.10 -5.63 -20.85
CA ASP A 17 -6.09 -6.30 -20.00
C ASP A 17 -6.18 -5.63 -18.62
N GLU A 18 -7.40 -5.29 -18.22
CA GLU A 18 -7.66 -4.74 -16.89
C GLU A 18 -7.70 -5.86 -15.84
N PRO A 19 -6.97 -5.75 -14.72
CA PRO A 19 -7.06 -6.72 -13.64
C PRO A 19 -8.40 -6.55 -12.88
N THR A 20 -9.17 -7.63 -12.79
CA THR A 20 -10.47 -7.67 -12.10
C THR A 20 -10.46 -8.54 -10.85
N PHE A 21 -9.30 -9.08 -10.48
CA PHE A 21 -9.12 -9.98 -9.34
C PHE A 21 -8.57 -9.23 -8.11
N THR A 22 -8.79 -9.83 -6.94
CA THR A 22 -8.29 -9.34 -5.65
C THR A 22 -7.28 -10.29 -5.00
N ASP A 23 -6.61 -11.10 -5.83
CA ASP A 23 -5.61 -12.05 -5.35
C ASP A 23 -4.38 -11.33 -4.78
N LEU A 24 -3.85 -11.87 -3.70
CA LEU A 24 -2.68 -11.32 -3.02
C LEU A 24 -1.36 -11.73 -3.67
N GLU A 25 -1.39 -12.71 -4.57
CA GLU A 25 -0.22 -13.13 -5.35
C GLU A 25 -0.25 -12.51 -6.75
N PRO A 26 0.93 -12.15 -7.30
CA PRO A 26 1.00 -11.56 -8.63
C PRO A 26 0.52 -12.54 -9.71
N LYS A 27 -0.35 -12.08 -10.59
CA LYS A 27 -0.78 -12.83 -11.76
C LYS A 27 -1.11 -11.94 -12.97
N SER A 28 -1.20 -12.55 -14.14
CA SER A 28 -1.60 -11.87 -15.36
C SER A 28 -3.11 -11.58 -15.35
N ALA A 29 -3.50 -10.47 -15.96
CA ALA A 29 -4.89 -10.17 -16.29
C ALA A 29 -5.21 -10.66 -17.69
N GLY A 30 -6.49 -10.98 -17.94
CA GLY A 30 -7.05 -11.32 -19.25
C GLY A 30 -6.31 -12.40 -20.02
N THR A 31 -6.34 -12.32 -21.35
CA THR A 31 -5.79 -13.34 -22.26
C THR A 31 -4.87 -12.79 -23.34
N SER A 32 -4.58 -11.50 -23.35
CA SER A 32 -3.75 -10.84 -24.36
C SER A 32 -2.28 -11.27 -24.31
N GLY A 33 -1.81 -11.77 -23.16
CA GLY A 33 -0.40 -12.10 -22.96
C GLY A 33 0.53 -10.88 -23.05
N ASP A 34 0.05 -9.71 -22.61
CA ASP A 34 0.79 -8.45 -22.66
C ASP A 34 2.05 -8.41 -21.79
N GLY A 35 2.24 -9.41 -20.91
CA GLY A 35 3.42 -9.57 -20.05
C GLY A 35 3.32 -8.85 -18.71
N TYR A 36 2.21 -8.20 -18.43
CA TYR A 36 1.98 -7.57 -17.13
C TYR A 36 1.67 -8.60 -16.05
N LEU A 37 2.23 -8.37 -14.85
CA LEU A 37 1.86 -9.07 -13.63
C LEU A 37 1.34 -8.06 -12.61
N TRP A 38 0.11 -8.28 -12.15
CA TRP A 38 -0.61 -7.41 -11.24
C TRP A 38 -0.76 -8.05 -9.88
N LYS A 39 -0.61 -7.27 -8.82
CA LYS A 39 -0.95 -7.64 -7.45
C LYS A 39 -1.99 -6.67 -6.94
N TYR A 40 -3.05 -7.20 -6.33
CA TYR A 40 -4.05 -6.38 -5.66
C TYR A 40 -3.46 -5.67 -4.44
N LEU A 41 -3.75 -4.39 -4.27
CA LEU A 41 -3.39 -3.60 -3.10
C LEU A 41 -4.63 -3.16 -2.32
N TYR A 42 -5.58 -2.48 -2.96
CA TYR A 42 -6.82 -2.02 -2.33
C TYR A 42 -7.87 -1.67 -3.38
N THR A 43 -9.10 -1.48 -2.92
CA THR A 43 -10.21 -1.00 -3.74
C THR A 43 -10.59 0.41 -3.30
N ILE A 44 -10.65 1.34 -4.24
CA ILE A 44 -11.18 2.68 -4.00
C ILE A 44 -12.70 2.58 -3.88
N LYS A 45 -13.24 3.01 -2.73
CA LYS A 45 -14.69 3.01 -2.51
C LYS A 45 -15.37 4.02 -3.43
N PRO A 46 -16.58 3.75 -3.96
CA PRO A 46 -17.28 4.70 -4.83
C PRO A 46 -17.45 6.09 -4.22
N SER A 47 -17.64 6.16 -2.91
CA SER A 47 -17.74 7.45 -2.19
C SER A 47 -16.43 8.23 -2.15
N GLU A 48 -15.30 7.55 -2.16
CA GLU A 48 -13.96 8.15 -2.20
C GLU A 48 -13.60 8.56 -3.63
N LEU A 49 -13.96 7.71 -4.60
CA LEU A 49 -13.79 8.00 -6.01
C LEU A 49 -14.47 9.33 -6.40
N ILE A 50 -15.75 9.50 -6.05
CA ILE A 50 -16.52 10.71 -6.38
C ILE A 50 -15.94 11.97 -5.69
N LYS A 51 -15.40 11.84 -4.49
CA LYS A 51 -14.94 12.99 -3.69
C LYS A 51 -13.50 13.37 -3.95
N PHE A 52 -12.62 12.41 -4.21
CA PHE A 52 -11.17 12.59 -4.11
C PHE A 52 -10.41 12.20 -5.37
N ASP A 53 -11.00 11.40 -6.28
CA ASP A 53 -10.33 11.01 -7.51
C ASP A 53 -10.34 12.14 -8.53
N SER A 54 -9.21 12.33 -9.20
CA SER A 54 -9.05 13.34 -10.25
C SER A 54 -7.94 12.91 -11.22
N THR A 55 -7.68 13.72 -12.24
CA THR A 55 -6.54 13.50 -13.16
C THR A 55 -5.17 13.62 -12.50
N GLU A 56 -5.09 14.24 -11.33
CA GLU A 56 -3.83 14.54 -10.63
C GLU A 56 -3.67 13.73 -9.34
N PHE A 57 -4.77 13.27 -8.73
CA PHE A 57 -4.77 12.62 -7.42
C PHE A 57 -5.63 11.37 -7.43
N MET A 58 -5.08 10.32 -6.86
CA MET A 58 -5.78 9.06 -6.56
C MET A 58 -5.88 8.91 -5.03
N PRO A 59 -7.07 8.66 -4.48
CA PRO A 59 -7.21 8.45 -3.05
C PRO A 59 -6.59 7.11 -2.62
N VAL A 60 -5.87 7.13 -1.50
CA VAL A 60 -5.41 5.92 -0.80
C VAL A 60 -6.24 5.69 0.45
N PRO A 61 -6.39 4.44 0.92
CA PRO A 61 -7.20 4.14 2.10
C PRO A 61 -6.78 4.97 3.31
N SER A 62 -7.74 5.51 4.03
CA SER A 62 -7.49 6.27 5.27
C SER A 62 -7.09 5.36 6.43
N ASP A 63 -7.38 4.08 6.35
CA ASP A 63 -7.07 3.08 7.36
C ASP A 63 -6.32 1.88 6.75
N TRP A 64 -5.12 1.64 7.26
CA TRP A 64 -4.24 0.50 6.92
C TRP A 64 -3.88 -0.32 8.15
N ALA A 65 -4.64 -0.15 9.24
CA ALA A 65 -4.39 -0.77 10.53
C ALA A 65 -4.91 -2.21 10.61
N THR A 66 -4.63 -2.86 11.73
CA THR A 66 -5.21 -4.17 12.09
C THR A 66 -6.72 -4.03 12.23
N GLY A 67 -7.47 -4.96 11.64
CA GLY A 67 -8.93 -4.95 11.63
C GLY A 67 -9.56 -4.15 10.48
N SER A 68 -8.77 -3.47 9.65
CA SER A 68 -9.28 -2.83 8.43
C SER A 68 -9.58 -3.85 7.33
N ASP A 69 -10.36 -3.46 6.33
CA ASP A 69 -10.62 -4.26 5.12
C ASP A 69 -9.34 -4.61 4.35
N ASN A 70 -8.27 -3.84 4.59
CA ASN A 70 -6.97 -3.97 3.92
C ASN A 70 -5.97 -4.84 4.69
N GLU A 71 -6.33 -5.31 5.88
CA GLU A 71 -5.46 -6.15 6.71
C GLU A 71 -4.89 -7.38 5.99
N PRO A 72 -5.65 -8.14 5.17
CA PRO A 72 -5.11 -9.28 4.45
C PRO A 72 -3.97 -8.91 3.50
N VAL A 73 -4.05 -7.75 2.84
CA VAL A 73 -2.99 -7.25 1.93
C VAL A 73 -1.74 -6.92 2.71
N ARG A 74 -1.89 -6.21 3.82
CA ARG A 74 -0.77 -5.87 4.71
C ARG A 74 -0.10 -7.11 5.31
N ASN A 75 -0.89 -8.08 5.77
CA ASN A 75 -0.36 -9.30 6.38
C ASN A 75 0.26 -10.26 5.37
N ASN A 76 -0.07 -10.13 4.07
CA ASN A 76 0.61 -10.85 2.98
C ASN A 76 1.96 -10.24 2.60
N ALA A 77 2.28 -9.04 3.09
CA ALA A 77 3.57 -8.41 2.86
C ALA A 77 4.69 -9.17 3.59
N VAL A 78 5.80 -9.41 2.89
CA VAL A 78 6.98 -10.05 3.46
C VAL A 78 8.19 -9.21 3.08
N ASP A 79 8.91 -8.73 4.09
CA ASP A 79 10.11 -7.92 3.87
C ASP A 79 11.15 -8.72 3.10
N GLY A 80 11.61 -8.15 1.96
CA GLY A 80 12.52 -8.83 1.06
C GLY A 80 11.94 -10.12 0.41
N GLY A 81 10.63 -10.32 0.44
CA GLY A 81 9.99 -11.48 -0.19
C GLY A 81 9.93 -11.36 -1.71
N ILE A 82 10.62 -12.24 -2.41
CA ILE A 82 10.73 -12.23 -3.87
C ILE A 82 9.49 -12.88 -4.49
N LYS A 83 8.78 -12.14 -5.36
CA LYS A 83 7.58 -12.66 -6.02
C LYS A 83 7.68 -12.71 -7.55
N VAL A 84 8.63 -11.98 -8.13
CA VAL A 84 8.79 -11.88 -9.60
C VAL A 84 10.25 -11.91 -9.99
N ILE A 85 10.53 -12.67 -11.04
CA ILE A 85 11.81 -12.68 -11.76
C ILE A 85 11.53 -12.27 -13.21
N VAL A 86 12.32 -11.31 -13.71
CA VAL A 86 12.23 -10.85 -15.10
C VAL A 86 13.32 -11.52 -15.91
N ILE A 87 12.95 -12.14 -17.01
CA ILE A 87 13.90 -12.77 -17.95
C ILE A 87 14.35 -11.71 -18.96
N GLN A 88 15.54 -11.18 -18.78
CA GLN A 88 16.14 -10.23 -19.73
C GLN A 88 16.82 -10.97 -20.90
N ASN A 89 17.46 -12.10 -20.59
CA ASN A 89 18.05 -12.98 -21.59
C ASN A 89 17.78 -14.43 -21.18
N ARG A 90 17.42 -15.25 -22.15
CA ARG A 90 17.00 -16.64 -21.91
C ARG A 90 18.18 -17.62 -21.82
N GLY A 91 19.39 -17.19 -22.13
CA GLY A 91 20.56 -18.06 -22.21
C GLY A 91 20.49 -19.05 -23.36
N VAL A 92 21.53 -19.88 -23.48
CA VAL A 92 21.65 -20.94 -24.51
C VAL A 92 22.34 -22.15 -23.92
N GLY A 93 21.93 -23.35 -24.36
CA GLY A 93 22.58 -24.60 -23.94
C GLY A 93 22.28 -25.01 -22.50
N LEU A 94 21.05 -24.77 -22.04
CA LEU A 94 20.59 -25.04 -20.67
C LEU A 94 20.18 -26.50 -20.41
N GLY A 95 20.74 -27.42 -21.23
CA GLY A 95 20.60 -28.85 -21.01
C GLY A 95 19.41 -29.47 -21.75
N THR A 96 18.64 -30.34 -21.09
CA THR A 96 17.59 -31.12 -21.75
C THR A 96 16.38 -30.21 -22.08
N ALA A 97 16.00 -30.23 -23.36
CA ALA A 97 14.82 -29.54 -23.87
C ALA A 97 13.53 -29.99 -23.14
N ASN A 98 12.61 -29.05 -22.96
CA ASN A 98 11.30 -29.25 -22.28
C ASN A 98 11.40 -29.84 -20.87
N ARG A 99 12.47 -29.51 -20.15
CA ARG A 99 12.68 -29.98 -18.78
C ARG A 99 12.33 -28.90 -17.75
N THR A 100 11.69 -29.33 -16.67
CA THR A 100 11.39 -28.48 -15.51
C THR A 100 12.36 -28.80 -14.37
N TYR A 101 12.97 -27.76 -13.83
CA TYR A 101 13.83 -27.82 -12.65
C TYR A 101 13.13 -27.13 -11.49
N THR A 102 12.89 -27.85 -10.41
CA THR A 102 12.20 -27.36 -9.20
C THR A 102 13.19 -27.03 -8.11
N ARG A 103 12.82 -26.16 -7.18
CA ARG A 103 13.67 -25.76 -6.04
C ARG A 103 15.01 -25.19 -6.46
N VAL A 104 15.02 -24.42 -7.54
CA VAL A 104 16.20 -23.67 -7.96
C VAL A 104 16.38 -22.52 -6.97
N PRO A 105 17.50 -22.46 -6.23
CA PRO A 105 17.67 -21.50 -5.16
C PRO A 105 17.98 -20.10 -5.71
N ILE A 106 17.49 -19.11 -4.99
CA ILE A 106 17.88 -17.70 -5.16
C ILE A 106 18.87 -17.35 -4.06
N LYS A 107 20.07 -16.95 -4.46
CA LYS A 107 21.17 -16.57 -3.58
C LYS A 107 21.19 -15.06 -3.40
N GLY A 108 21.47 -14.60 -2.19
CA GLY A 108 21.57 -13.21 -1.82
C GLY A 108 21.84 -13.07 -0.33
N ASP A 109 21.45 -11.95 0.24
CA ASP A 109 21.55 -11.65 1.67
C ASP A 109 20.35 -12.17 2.48
N GLY A 110 19.22 -12.48 1.81
CA GLY A 110 18.06 -13.11 2.42
C GLY A 110 18.14 -14.63 2.47
N SER A 111 17.03 -15.29 2.78
CA SER A 111 16.97 -16.75 2.91
C SER A 111 15.65 -17.34 2.42
N GLY A 112 15.74 -18.61 1.94
CA GLY A 112 14.59 -19.45 1.66
C GLY A 112 13.88 -19.21 0.33
N ALA A 113 14.34 -18.30 -0.52
CA ALA A 113 13.71 -18.10 -1.81
C ALA A 113 14.11 -19.19 -2.81
N GLU A 114 13.08 -19.74 -3.48
CA GLU A 114 13.23 -20.79 -4.50
C GLU A 114 12.31 -20.51 -5.69
N CYS A 115 12.73 -20.96 -6.85
CA CYS A 115 11.92 -20.89 -8.07
C CYS A 115 11.91 -22.21 -8.83
N THR A 116 10.94 -22.34 -9.74
CA THR A 116 10.90 -23.36 -10.76
C THR A 116 11.33 -22.76 -12.09
N VAL A 117 12.29 -23.42 -12.76
CA VAL A 117 12.78 -23.02 -14.06
C VAL A 117 12.37 -24.04 -15.10
N VAL A 118 11.70 -23.59 -16.15
CA VAL A 118 11.34 -24.43 -17.31
C VAL A 118 12.25 -24.11 -18.46
N VAL A 119 12.93 -25.12 -18.95
CA VAL A 119 13.74 -25.06 -20.18
C VAL A 119 12.86 -25.48 -21.36
N ASN A 120 12.80 -24.65 -22.39
CA ASN A 120 11.97 -24.89 -23.57
C ASN A 120 12.63 -25.85 -24.61
N ALA A 121 12.00 -26.02 -25.76
CA ALA A 121 12.50 -26.88 -26.86
C ALA A 121 13.86 -26.42 -27.42
N ASP A 122 14.14 -25.12 -27.37
CA ASP A 122 15.39 -24.52 -27.89
C ASP A 122 16.51 -24.53 -26.84
N GLN A 123 16.35 -25.26 -25.76
CA GLN A 123 17.31 -25.36 -24.66
C GLN A 123 17.67 -24.01 -24.02
N ASN A 124 16.72 -23.10 -23.97
CA ASN A 124 16.83 -21.83 -23.26
C ASN A 124 15.72 -21.70 -22.20
N ILE A 125 15.78 -20.66 -21.34
CA ILE A 125 14.74 -20.41 -20.29
C ILE A 125 13.39 -20.14 -20.97
N GLY A 126 12.42 -20.98 -20.73
CA GLY A 126 11.01 -20.79 -21.11
C GLY A 126 10.27 -19.89 -20.11
N SER A 127 10.22 -20.32 -18.85
CA SER A 127 9.65 -19.56 -17.73
C SER A 127 10.47 -19.72 -16.45
N VAL A 128 10.28 -18.77 -15.53
CA VAL A 128 10.78 -18.81 -14.16
C VAL A 128 9.65 -18.39 -13.24
N ASP A 129 9.22 -19.28 -12.37
CA ASP A 129 8.09 -19.08 -11.48
C ASP A 129 8.55 -19.24 -10.02
N ILE A 130 8.25 -18.25 -9.16
CA ILE A 130 8.59 -18.30 -7.74
C ILE A 130 7.73 -19.37 -7.05
N THR A 131 8.36 -20.28 -6.33
CA THR A 131 7.70 -21.32 -5.54
C THR A 131 7.80 -21.07 -4.05
N ASN A 132 8.83 -20.37 -3.61
CA ASN A 132 8.97 -19.85 -2.26
C ASN A 132 9.57 -18.45 -2.34
N GLN A 133 8.88 -17.45 -1.76
CA GLN A 133 9.32 -16.06 -1.84
C GLN A 133 10.54 -15.75 -0.96
N GLY A 134 10.82 -16.58 0.06
CA GLY A 134 11.83 -16.28 1.05
C GLY A 134 11.55 -15.01 1.85
N SER A 135 12.57 -14.48 2.50
CA SER A 135 12.50 -13.22 3.24
C SER A 135 13.87 -12.58 3.44
N GLY A 136 13.89 -11.28 3.71
CA GLY A 136 15.10 -10.52 4.08
C GLY A 136 16.03 -10.23 2.90
N TYR A 137 15.58 -10.35 1.66
CA TYR A 137 16.41 -10.04 0.49
C TYR A 137 16.43 -8.54 0.22
N THR A 138 17.64 -7.98 0.06
CA THR A 138 17.85 -6.66 -0.54
C THR A 138 18.48 -6.78 -1.94
N PHE A 139 19.06 -7.94 -2.27
CA PHE A 139 19.46 -8.34 -3.60
C PHE A 139 19.33 -9.86 -3.74
N GLY A 140 19.20 -10.34 -4.97
CA GLY A 140 19.12 -11.78 -5.24
C GLY A 140 19.59 -12.14 -6.65
N THR A 141 20.10 -13.37 -6.79
CA THR A 141 20.49 -13.95 -8.07
C THR A 141 20.03 -15.40 -8.12
N VAL A 142 19.46 -15.82 -9.23
CA VAL A 142 19.04 -17.20 -9.44
C VAL A 142 20.27 -18.08 -9.70
N ASP A 143 20.52 -19.04 -8.83
CA ASP A 143 21.61 -20.00 -9.00
C ASP A 143 21.11 -21.24 -9.75
N ILE A 144 21.11 -21.17 -11.08
CA ILE A 144 20.61 -22.23 -11.93
C ILE A 144 21.47 -23.52 -11.80
N VAL A 145 22.77 -23.39 -11.55
CA VAL A 145 23.67 -24.53 -11.43
C VAL A 145 23.42 -25.28 -10.12
N ALA A 146 23.24 -24.56 -8.99
CA ALA A 146 22.82 -25.17 -7.73
C ALA A 146 21.42 -25.79 -7.83
N GLY A 147 20.56 -25.26 -8.71
CA GLY A 147 19.24 -25.82 -9.03
C GLY A 147 19.29 -27.08 -9.91
N GLY A 148 20.48 -27.55 -10.29
CA GLY A 148 20.68 -28.78 -11.09
C GLY A 148 20.63 -28.58 -12.61
N LEU A 149 20.58 -27.36 -13.08
CA LEU A 149 20.79 -27.09 -14.51
C LEU A 149 22.28 -27.26 -14.84
N PRO A 150 22.62 -27.80 -16.00
CA PRO A 150 24.01 -27.83 -16.45
C PRO A 150 24.55 -26.43 -16.67
N ARG A 151 25.86 -26.29 -16.69
CA ARG A 151 26.48 -25.02 -17.08
C ARG A 151 26.13 -24.72 -18.53
N PRO A 152 25.50 -23.56 -18.81
CA PRO A 152 25.08 -23.21 -20.15
C PRO A 152 26.24 -22.72 -21.02
N ASP A 153 26.06 -22.75 -22.34
CA ASP A 153 26.99 -22.12 -23.30
C ASP A 153 26.95 -20.58 -23.16
N SER A 154 25.77 -20.03 -22.91
CA SER A 154 25.56 -18.63 -22.52
C SER A 154 24.63 -18.54 -21.34
N TYR A 155 25.04 -17.84 -20.27
CA TYR A 155 24.24 -17.67 -19.06
C TYR A 155 22.99 -16.81 -19.33
N PRO A 156 21.84 -17.22 -18.81
CA PRO A 156 20.67 -16.36 -18.85
C PRO A 156 20.86 -15.13 -17.92
N GLN A 157 20.22 -14.02 -18.27
CA GLN A 157 20.12 -12.88 -17.41
C GLN A 157 18.73 -12.87 -16.79
N LEU A 158 18.68 -13.10 -15.49
CA LEU A 158 17.46 -13.22 -14.70
C LEU A 158 17.49 -12.16 -13.61
N ASP A 159 16.66 -11.11 -13.75
CA ASP A 159 16.61 -10.02 -12.79
C ASP A 159 15.57 -10.32 -11.70
N VAL A 160 16.04 -10.43 -10.48
CA VAL A 160 15.22 -10.65 -9.30
C VAL A 160 14.65 -9.31 -8.84
N ILE A 161 13.32 -9.18 -8.81
CA ILE A 161 12.64 -7.96 -8.37
C ILE A 161 12.53 -7.99 -6.85
N ILE A 162 13.24 -7.08 -6.21
CA ILE A 162 13.17 -6.87 -4.76
C ILE A 162 11.99 -5.95 -4.44
N PRO A 163 11.11 -6.31 -3.49
CA PRO A 163 10.00 -5.47 -3.09
C PRO A 163 10.48 -4.24 -2.30
N PRO A 164 9.61 -3.21 -2.12
CA PRO A 164 9.90 -2.12 -1.20
C PRO A 164 10.08 -2.65 0.23
N THR A 165 10.77 -1.89 1.08
CA THR A 165 11.02 -2.24 2.49
C THR A 165 9.73 -2.59 3.21
N GLY A 166 9.71 -3.72 3.89
CA GLY A 166 8.52 -4.30 4.51
C GLY A 166 7.70 -5.21 3.58
N GLY A 167 7.96 -5.21 2.27
CA GLY A 167 7.20 -5.95 1.27
C GLY A 167 6.04 -5.15 0.67
N HIS A 168 5.55 -5.59 -0.48
CA HIS A 168 4.41 -4.95 -1.16
C HIS A 168 3.14 -5.03 -0.32
N GLY A 169 2.57 -3.89 0.00
CA GLY A 169 1.37 -3.73 0.83
C GLY A 169 1.64 -3.55 2.32
N ALA A 170 2.88 -3.57 2.78
CA ALA A 170 3.21 -3.33 4.19
C ALA A 170 2.82 -1.91 4.63
N ASP A 171 3.20 -0.92 3.85
CA ASP A 171 2.91 0.49 4.05
C ASP A 171 2.48 1.12 2.71
N ILE A 172 1.16 1.17 2.49
CA ILE A 172 0.60 1.66 1.24
C ILE A 172 0.93 3.14 0.98
N TYR A 173 1.04 3.94 2.03
CA TYR A 173 1.32 5.36 1.90
C TYR A 173 2.74 5.60 1.38
N LYS A 174 3.69 4.85 1.91
CA LYS A 174 5.08 4.92 1.46
C LYS A 174 5.27 4.32 0.07
N GLU A 175 4.61 3.19 -0.20
CA GLU A 175 4.72 2.48 -1.48
C GLU A 175 4.16 3.31 -2.64
N LEU A 176 3.03 3.99 -2.44
CA LEU A 176 2.41 4.85 -3.45
C LEU A 176 2.86 6.32 -3.39
N GLY A 177 3.79 6.66 -2.48
CA GLY A 177 4.29 8.02 -2.34
C GLY A 177 3.22 9.02 -1.91
N ALA A 178 2.31 8.61 -1.01
CA ALA A 178 1.25 9.47 -0.51
C ALA A 178 1.84 10.60 0.34
N THR A 179 1.94 11.79 -0.25
CA THR A 179 2.52 12.98 0.39
C THR A 179 1.49 14.07 0.67
N ASN A 180 0.27 13.92 0.13
CA ASN A 180 -0.79 14.92 0.23
C ASN A 180 -1.96 14.38 1.07
N ALA A 181 -2.60 15.26 1.83
CA ALA A 181 -3.86 14.98 2.51
C ALA A 181 -4.99 15.71 1.79
N LEU A 182 -5.99 14.95 1.32
CA LEU A 182 -7.22 15.51 0.76
C LEU A 182 -8.22 15.75 1.88
N VAL A 183 -8.73 16.97 1.97
CA VAL A 183 -9.72 17.37 2.97
C VAL A 183 -11.04 17.62 2.26
N TYR A 184 -12.05 16.82 2.57
CA TYR A 184 -13.41 17.02 2.13
C TYR A 184 -14.23 17.58 3.28
N SER A 185 -14.88 18.71 3.04
CA SER A 185 -15.79 19.35 4.00
C SER A 185 -17.13 19.59 3.30
N ARG A 186 -18.18 19.01 3.85
CA ARG A 186 -19.56 19.26 3.44
C ARG A 186 -20.24 20.06 4.51
N ILE A 187 -20.80 21.18 4.12
CA ILE A 187 -21.61 22.03 4.98
C ILE A 187 -23.06 21.69 4.67
N GLU A 188 -23.76 21.15 5.64
CA GLU A 188 -25.18 20.89 5.55
C GLU A 188 -25.94 21.98 6.32
N ASN A 189 -26.91 22.59 5.67
CA ASN A 189 -27.83 23.49 6.33
C ASN A 189 -29.08 22.69 6.72
N ASP A 190 -29.08 22.17 7.95
CA ASP A 190 -30.27 21.60 8.57
C ASP A 190 -30.91 22.66 9.44
N SER A 191 -32.20 22.93 9.21
CA SER A 191 -32.95 23.91 9.98
C SER A 191 -33.17 23.50 11.45
N GLU A 192 -33.08 22.19 11.73
CA GLU A 192 -33.28 21.64 13.08
C GLU A 192 -31.97 21.51 13.87
N ASN A 193 -30.83 21.34 13.15
CA ASN A 193 -29.48 21.26 13.71
C ASN A 193 -28.52 22.09 12.87
N PRO A 194 -28.52 23.41 12.97
CA PRO A 194 -27.61 24.24 12.21
C PRO A 194 -26.17 24.04 12.70
N ASP A 195 -25.41 23.17 12.06
CA ASP A 195 -23.97 23.00 12.29
C ASP A 195 -23.17 24.23 11.84
N PHE A 196 -23.85 25.16 11.18
CA PHE A 196 -23.26 26.38 10.64
C PHE A 196 -24.04 27.63 11.03
N ILE A 197 -23.33 28.63 11.49
CA ILE A 197 -23.92 29.97 11.71
C ILE A 197 -24.24 30.56 10.34
N THR A 198 -25.46 31.05 10.16
CA THR A 198 -25.89 31.75 8.93
C THR A 198 -24.99 32.95 8.64
N GLY A 199 -24.64 33.14 7.39
CA GLY A 199 -23.75 34.22 6.95
C GLY A 199 -22.30 33.91 6.82
N ASN A 200 -21.88 32.67 7.08
CA ASN A 200 -20.51 32.22 6.79
C ASN A 200 -20.31 32.04 5.27
N GLN A 201 -19.12 32.40 4.83
CA GLN A 201 -18.69 32.19 3.44
C GLN A 201 -17.46 31.31 3.41
N ILE A 202 -17.45 30.34 2.50
CA ILE A 202 -16.26 29.56 2.18
C ILE A 202 -15.51 30.29 1.07
N ALA A 203 -14.33 30.83 1.41
CA ALA A 203 -13.54 31.59 0.46
C ALA A 203 -12.64 30.71 -0.42
N ARG A 204 -12.13 29.61 0.13
CA ARG A 204 -11.19 28.70 -0.58
C ARG A 204 -11.27 27.28 -0.03
N ILE A 205 -11.08 26.34 -0.94
CA ILE A 205 -10.79 24.93 -0.64
C ILE A 205 -9.37 24.67 -1.14
N GLY A 206 -8.55 23.99 -0.34
CA GLY A 206 -7.15 23.72 -0.66
C GLY A 206 -6.73 22.33 -0.23
N ILE A 207 -5.65 21.85 -0.83
CA ILE A 207 -4.96 20.63 -0.46
C ILE A 207 -3.73 21.02 0.38
N LEU A 208 -3.53 20.33 1.50
CA LEU A 208 -2.36 20.51 2.36
C LEU A 208 -1.31 19.45 2.00
N GLU A 209 -0.17 19.90 1.51
CA GLU A 209 0.96 19.02 1.24
C GLU A 209 1.83 18.86 2.51
N ASN A 210 2.11 17.61 2.89
CA ASN A 210 2.97 17.26 4.02
C ASN A 210 2.69 18.07 5.30
N PRO A 211 1.43 18.11 5.80
CA PRO A 211 1.12 18.85 7.01
C PRO A 211 1.95 18.34 8.19
N LYS A 212 2.49 19.24 9.00
CA LYS A 212 3.30 18.89 10.17
C LYS A 212 2.47 18.98 11.45
N ALA A 213 2.76 18.11 12.40
CA ALA A 213 2.19 18.22 13.73
C ALA A 213 2.67 19.52 14.41
N PHE A 214 1.78 20.19 15.14
CA PHE A 214 2.10 21.45 15.82
C PHE A 214 3.31 21.28 16.77
N GLY A 215 4.28 22.16 16.65
CA GLY A 215 5.51 22.10 17.46
C GLY A 215 6.48 20.97 17.11
N SER A 216 6.30 20.28 15.98
CA SER A 216 7.13 19.14 15.54
C SER A 216 7.56 19.29 14.08
N SER A 217 8.65 18.63 13.71
CA SER A 217 9.06 18.45 12.32
C SER A 217 8.44 17.21 11.66
N SER A 218 7.78 16.36 12.46
CA SER A 218 7.16 15.12 12.00
C SER A 218 5.90 15.40 11.19
N ILE A 219 5.66 14.59 10.16
CA ILE A 219 4.42 14.65 9.37
C ILE A 219 3.24 14.31 10.29
N LEU A 220 2.14 15.01 10.08
CA LEU A 220 0.89 14.82 10.81
C LEU A 220 0.35 13.41 10.52
N THR A 221 0.00 12.69 11.56
CA THR A 221 -0.64 11.37 11.45
C THR A 221 -2.17 11.52 11.45
N LEU A 222 -2.89 10.53 10.93
CA LEU A 222 -4.36 10.55 10.79
C LEU A 222 -5.06 10.83 12.14
N ASP A 223 -4.59 10.22 13.21
CA ASP A 223 -5.11 10.40 14.57
C ASP A 223 -4.94 11.84 15.09
N LYS A 224 -3.97 12.57 14.56
CA LYS A 224 -3.67 13.97 14.92
C LYS A 224 -4.21 14.98 13.90
N ALA A 225 -4.63 14.51 12.71
CA ALA A 225 -5.19 15.35 11.65
C ALA A 225 -6.66 15.64 11.91
N SER A 226 -6.96 16.52 12.88
CA SER A 226 -8.31 16.93 13.18
C SER A 226 -8.44 18.44 13.08
N ALA A 227 -9.47 18.93 12.37
CA ALA A 227 -9.83 20.34 12.33
C ALA A 227 -10.56 20.79 13.61
N ALA A 228 -11.02 19.84 14.44
CA ALA A 228 -11.66 20.12 15.71
C ALA A 228 -10.61 20.37 16.81
N TYR A 229 -11.00 21.20 17.79
CA TYR A 229 -10.22 21.31 19.01
C TYR A 229 -10.19 19.95 19.72
N ALA A 230 -9.03 19.59 20.24
CA ALA A 230 -8.85 18.36 20.99
C ALA A 230 -8.29 18.68 22.37
N MET A 231 -8.81 18.01 23.38
CA MET A 231 -8.22 18.02 24.72
C MET A 231 -7.91 16.60 25.16
N ARG A 232 -6.81 16.44 25.88
CA ARG A 232 -6.47 15.16 26.50
C ARG A 232 -6.86 15.19 27.96
N LEU A 233 -7.77 14.28 28.33
CA LEU A 233 -8.14 14.06 29.73
C LEU A 233 -7.05 13.24 30.41
N THR A 234 -6.70 13.62 31.62
CA THR A 234 -5.67 12.97 32.43
C THR A 234 -6.19 12.69 33.84
N GLY A 235 -5.52 11.83 34.59
CA GLY A 235 -5.88 11.47 35.94
C GLY A 235 -6.61 10.14 36.03
N THR A 236 -7.31 9.90 37.14
CA THR A 236 -8.07 8.67 37.36
C THR A 236 -9.50 8.83 36.83
N GLY A 237 -9.97 7.85 36.05
CA GLY A 237 -11.36 7.81 35.61
C GLY A 237 -11.61 8.20 34.15
N TYR A 238 -10.64 8.79 33.42
CA TYR A 238 -10.86 9.10 32.01
C TYR A 238 -11.13 7.86 31.16
N SER A 239 -10.51 6.71 31.48
CA SER A 239 -10.70 5.43 30.77
C SER A 239 -12.06 4.79 31.02
N SER A 240 -12.79 5.23 32.02
CA SER A 240 -14.17 4.79 32.31
C SER A 240 -15.23 5.86 31.98
N ALA A 241 -14.79 7.08 31.64
CA ALA A 241 -15.69 8.14 31.22
C ALA A 241 -16.31 7.83 29.86
N THR A 242 -17.55 8.26 29.68
CA THR A 242 -18.27 8.18 28.40
C THR A 242 -18.70 9.57 27.97
N PHE A 243 -18.37 9.95 26.75
CA PHE A 243 -18.85 11.16 26.12
C PHE A 243 -19.60 10.77 24.85
N THR A 244 -20.88 11.08 24.82
CA THR A 244 -21.70 10.77 23.64
C THR A 244 -21.47 11.85 22.57
N PRO A 245 -21.23 11.48 21.30
CA PRO A 245 -21.22 12.45 20.21
C PRO A 245 -22.45 13.33 20.24
N ASP A 246 -22.30 14.60 19.85
CA ASP A 246 -23.31 15.66 19.88
C ASP A 246 -23.75 16.17 21.26
N SER A 247 -23.26 15.58 22.36
CA SER A 247 -23.53 16.14 23.69
C SER A 247 -22.72 17.42 23.94
N ILE A 248 -23.32 18.32 24.77
CA ILE A 248 -22.65 19.54 25.18
C ILE A 248 -21.85 19.25 26.47
N ILE A 249 -20.60 19.69 26.46
CA ILE A 249 -19.70 19.66 27.61
C ILE A 249 -19.40 21.09 28.06
N THR A 250 -19.22 21.27 29.35
CA THR A 250 -18.85 22.57 29.94
C THR A 250 -17.64 22.39 30.85
N GLN A 251 -16.75 23.37 30.84
CA GLN A 251 -15.60 23.43 31.73
C GLN A 251 -15.48 24.82 32.33
N THR A 252 -15.43 24.91 33.65
CA THR A 252 -15.11 26.17 34.31
C THR A 252 -13.61 26.41 34.21
N THR A 253 -13.21 27.43 33.49
CA THR A 253 -11.79 27.77 33.21
C THR A 253 -11.27 28.89 34.12
N GLY A 254 -12.13 29.52 34.89
CA GLY A 254 -11.82 30.58 35.86
C GLY A 254 -13.08 31.07 36.56
N THR A 255 -12.93 32.01 37.52
CA THR A 255 -14.08 32.56 38.24
C THR A 255 -15.02 33.28 37.27
N GLY A 256 -16.19 32.71 37.08
CA GLY A 256 -17.20 33.25 36.17
C GLY A 256 -16.96 33.01 34.66
N VAL A 257 -15.96 32.21 34.31
CA VAL A 257 -15.67 31.88 32.91
C VAL A 257 -15.88 30.39 32.65
N THR A 258 -16.79 30.08 31.74
CA THR A 258 -17.13 28.71 31.34
C THR A 258 -16.86 28.54 29.86
N ALA A 259 -16.04 27.55 29.50
CA ALA A 259 -15.88 27.07 28.13
C ALA A 259 -17.01 26.07 27.86
N ILE A 260 -17.55 26.12 26.65
CA ILE A 260 -18.60 25.21 26.16
C ILE A 260 -18.10 24.56 24.91
N GLY A 261 -18.29 23.26 24.80
CA GLY A 261 -17.94 22.49 23.61
C GLY A 261 -18.99 21.46 23.27
N LYS A 262 -19.06 21.07 22.01
CA LYS A 262 -19.88 19.95 21.53
C LYS A 262 -18.94 18.77 21.24
N VAL A 263 -19.30 17.59 21.74
CA VAL A 263 -18.48 16.38 21.56
C VAL A 263 -18.61 15.87 20.13
N ILE A 264 -17.50 15.66 19.46
CA ILE A 264 -17.42 15.00 18.17
C ILE A 264 -17.08 13.51 18.38
N SER A 265 -16.07 13.23 19.19
CA SER A 265 -15.64 11.87 19.50
C SER A 265 -14.85 11.83 20.81
N TYR A 266 -14.85 10.67 21.44
CA TYR A 266 -14.01 10.41 22.61
C TYR A 266 -13.32 9.05 22.49
N ASP A 267 -11.99 9.07 22.60
CA ASP A 267 -11.19 7.87 22.67
C ASP A 267 -10.82 7.57 24.14
N GLN A 268 -11.45 6.55 24.70
CA GLN A 268 -11.24 6.12 26.10
C GLN A 268 -9.81 5.61 26.36
N ILE A 269 -9.13 5.08 25.34
CA ILE A 269 -7.80 4.49 25.51
C ILE A 269 -6.76 5.59 25.69
N THR A 270 -6.82 6.60 24.84
CA THR A 270 -5.87 7.73 24.84
C THR A 270 -6.33 8.90 25.69
N GLY A 271 -7.60 8.93 26.10
CA GLY A 271 -8.22 10.04 26.82
C GLY A 271 -8.43 11.28 25.96
N VAL A 272 -8.42 11.15 24.64
CA VAL A 272 -8.57 12.29 23.71
C VAL A 272 -10.03 12.54 23.43
N LEU A 273 -10.50 13.73 23.79
CA LEU A 273 -11.83 14.27 23.51
C LEU A 273 -11.69 15.31 22.39
N LYS A 274 -12.51 15.15 21.35
CA LYS A 274 -12.60 16.06 20.20
C LYS A 274 -13.98 16.65 20.09
#